data_b898fc02044588f509c6e7ff3a3686bd
#
_entry.id   b898fc02044588f509c6e7ff3a3686bd
#
_cell.length_a   1.000
_cell.length_b   1.000
_cell.length_c   1.000
_cell.angle_alpha   90.00
_cell.angle_beta   90.00
_cell.angle_gamma   90.00
#
_symmetry.space_group_name_H-M   'P 1'
#
loop_
_entity.id
_entity.type
_entity.pdbx_description
1 polymer ?
#
loop_
_entity_poly.entity_id
_entity_poly.type
_entity_poly.pdbx_seq_one_letter_code
_entity_poly.pdbx_strand_id
1 'polypeptide(L)'
;VELLVVIAIIGVLVGLLLPAVQAVRESARRMQCQNNLHQIGIALHNYHAAFRKLPPGGIEVRPETPGGKQIAWSALVLPFLEQSAAYSRIDFNYAFDHPVNRDVAATPIETYLCPSTPRFELLMRGMGATDYGGIYGERIVSMNYPPRGVLIHDRAIRFRDITDGLTRTLMVSEDASFRDGQWINAWNLFDQAFPINRAPAFENDIRSLHPQGANGLFADGSVVFMNESMELELLASICTRNGNEQMPDLER
;
A
#
# COMPACT_ATOMS: atom_id res chain seq x y z
N VAL A 1 -25.31 44.70 -24.82
CA VAL A 1 -25.42 44.53 -23.35
C VAL A 1 -25.89 43.11 -23.02
N GLU A 2 -26.85 42.54 -23.71
CA GLU A 2 -27.44 41.21 -23.42
C GLU A 2 -26.38 40.09 -23.53
N LEU A 3 -25.53 40.08 -24.56
CA LEU A 3 -24.48 39.08 -24.70
C LEU A 3 -23.46 39.10 -23.56
N LEU A 4 -23.07 40.28 -23.11
CA LEU A 4 -22.10 40.42 -22.01
C LEU A 4 -22.65 39.86 -20.67
N VAL A 5 -23.96 40.02 -20.41
CA VAL A 5 -24.59 39.46 -19.22
C VAL A 5 -24.59 37.92 -19.25
N VAL A 6 -24.91 37.35 -20.41
CA VAL A 6 -24.92 35.88 -20.58
C VAL A 6 -23.54 35.28 -20.35
N ILE A 7 -22.49 35.83 -20.96
CA ILE A 7 -21.13 35.32 -20.75
C ILE A 7 -20.64 35.52 -19.32
N ALA A 8 -21.06 36.60 -18.66
CA ALA A 8 -20.75 36.82 -17.25
C ALA A 8 -21.39 35.75 -16.34
N ILE A 9 -22.69 35.42 -16.58
CA ILE A 9 -23.40 34.37 -15.83
C ILE A 9 -22.74 33.01 -16.06
N ILE A 10 -22.43 32.66 -17.32
CA ILE A 10 -21.74 31.40 -17.65
C ILE A 10 -20.38 31.36 -16.95
N GLY A 11 -19.62 32.45 -16.98
CA GLY A 11 -18.32 32.55 -16.32
C GLY A 11 -18.39 32.29 -14.82
N VAL A 12 -19.39 32.88 -14.15
CA VAL A 12 -19.62 32.64 -12.72
C VAL A 12 -20.01 31.19 -12.46
N LEU A 13 -20.94 30.62 -13.23
CA LEU A 13 -21.39 29.24 -13.06
C LEU A 13 -20.23 28.25 -13.25
N VAL A 14 -19.45 28.40 -14.33
CA VAL A 14 -18.26 27.55 -14.59
C VAL A 14 -17.23 27.72 -13.49
N GLY A 15 -16.98 28.95 -13.05
CA GLY A 15 -16.04 29.24 -11.95
C GLY A 15 -16.41 28.56 -10.62
N LEU A 16 -17.70 28.41 -10.33
CA LEU A 16 -18.18 27.71 -9.14
C LEU A 16 -18.23 26.17 -9.32
N LEU A 17 -18.58 25.71 -10.52
CA LEU A 17 -18.74 24.26 -10.79
C LEU A 17 -17.39 23.54 -10.90
N LEU A 18 -16.38 24.18 -11.48
CA LEU A 18 -15.09 23.51 -11.74
C LEU A 18 -14.42 23.00 -10.47
N PRO A 19 -14.26 23.79 -9.37
CA PRO A 19 -13.70 23.27 -8.11
C PRO A 19 -14.54 22.15 -7.50
N ALA A 20 -15.87 22.27 -7.53
CA ALA A 20 -16.78 21.26 -6.99
C ALA A 20 -16.65 19.91 -7.72
N VAL A 21 -16.58 19.93 -9.05
CA VAL A 21 -16.40 18.72 -9.88
C VAL A 21 -15.06 18.06 -9.59
N GLN A 22 -13.97 18.83 -9.41
CA GLN A 22 -12.66 18.27 -9.07
C GLN A 22 -12.66 17.61 -7.67
N ALA A 23 -13.30 18.24 -6.69
CA ALA A 23 -13.44 17.67 -5.35
C ALA A 23 -14.22 16.34 -5.36
N VAL A 24 -15.34 16.28 -6.10
CA VAL A 24 -16.13 15.05 -6.25
C VAL A 24 -15.31 13.95 -6.96
N ARG A 25 -14.58 14.28 -8.02
CA ARG A 25 -13.72 13.32 -8.71
C ARG A 25 -12.63 12.75 -7.81
N GLU A 26 -11.99 13.60 -6.99
CA GLU A 26 -10.98 13.13 -6.06
C GLU A 26 -11.58 12.26 -4.95
N SER A 27 -12.75 12.63 -4.43
CA SER A 27 -13.48 11.78 -3.48
C SER A 27 -13.79 10.39 -4.08
N ALA A 28 -14.22 10.32 -5.33
CA ALA A 28 -14.46 9.06 -6.02
C ALA A 28 -13.18 8.23 -6.19
N ARG A 29 -12.05 8.86 -6.57
CA ARG A 29 -10.75 8.18 -6.66
C ARG A 29 -10.30 7.63 -5.30
N ARG A 30 -10.46 8.43 -4.22
CA ARG A 30 -10.14 7.98 -2.86
C ARG A 30 -10.98 6.77 -2.43
N MET A 31 -12.29 6.79 -2.72
CA MET A 31 -13.15 5.62 -2.47
C MET A 31 -12.69 4.39 -3.23
N GLN A 32 -12.23 4.54 -4.48
CA GLN A 32 -11.68 3.42 -5.25
C GLN A 32 -10.41 2.87 -4.60
N CYS A 33 -9.48 3.72 -4.11
CA CYS A 33 -8.28 3.27 -3.41
C CYS A 33 -8.63 2.56 -2.09
N GLN A 34 -9.66 3.03 -1.37
CA GLN A 34 -10.18 2.33 -0.19
C GLN A 34 -10.73 0.94 -0.55
N ASN A 35 -11.50 0.83 -1.64
CA ASN A 35 -12.02 -0.44 -2.12
C ASN A 35 -10.89 -1.40 -2.52
N ASN A 36 -9.83 -0.92 -3.16
CA ASN A 36 -8.65 -1.72 -3.48
C ASN A 36 -8.00 -2.27 -2.20
N LEU A 37 -7.78 -1.43 -1.19
CA LEU A 37 -7.25 -1.87 0.11
C LEU A 37 -8.20 -2.87 0.81
N HIS A 38 -9.52 -2.70 0.72
CA HIS A 38 -10.46 -3.70 1.23
C HIS A 38 -10.32 -5.04 0.53
N GLN A 39 -10.17 -5.06 -0.80
CA GLN A 39 -9.94 -6.30 -1.55
C GLN A 39 -8.62 -6.96 -1.15
N ILE A 40 -7.54 -6.17 -0.98
CA ILE A 40 -6.27 -6.65 -0.46
C ILE A 40 -6.44 -7.23 0.96
N GLY A 41 -7.22 -6.57 1.81
CA GLY A 41 -7.54 -7.04 3.16
C GLY A 41 -8.25 -8.39 3.15
N ILE A 42 -9.29 -8.53 2.32
CA ILE A 42 -10.01 -9.81 2.15
C ILE A 42 -9.04 -10.90 1.67
N ALA A 43 -8.16 -10.60 0.72
CA ALA A 43 -7.19 -11.56 0.22
C ALA A 43 -6.19 -12.00 1.30
N LEU A 44 -5.69 -11.08 2.12
CA LEU A 44 -4.79 -11.38 3.25
C LEU A 44 -5.49 -12.24 4.32
N HIS A 45 -6.75 -11.93 4.64
CA HIS A 45 -7.56 -12.73 5.58
C HIS A 45 -7.86 -14.13 5.03
N ASN A 46 -8.19 -14.26 3.75
CA ASN A 46 -8.39 -15.55 3.09
C ASN A 46 -7.10 -16.37 3.06
N TYR A 47 -5.96 -15.73 2.77
CA TYR A 47 -4.65 -16.38 2.88
C TYR A 47 -4.41 -16.90 4.31
N HIS A 48 -4.68 -16.05 5.33
CA HIS A 48 -4.55 -16.46 6.72
C HIS A 48 -5.52 -17.60 7.09
N ALA A 49 -6.74 -17.59 6.59
CA ALA A 49 -7.70 -18.67 6.80
C ALA A 49 -7.21 -20.01 6.24
N ALA A 50 -6.59 -19.99 5.04
CA ALA A 50 -6.05 -21.16 4.38
C ALA A 50 -4.75 -21.68 5.03
N PHE A 51 -3.82 -20.79 5.38
CA PHE A 51 -2.47 -21.15 5.82
C PHE A 51 -2.22 -20.96 7.32
N ARG A 52 -3.19 -20.44 8.09
CA ARG A 52 -3.10 -20.13 9.53
C ARG A 52 -2.02 -19.10 9.89
N LYS A 53 -1.57 -18.33 8.93
CA LYS A 53 -0.58 -17.25 9.03
C LYS A 53 -0.71 -16.32 7.83
N LEU A 54 -0.33 -15.07 7.99
CA LEU A 54 -0.21 -14.12 6.90
C LEU A 54 0.96 -14.52 5.98
N PRO A 55 0.99 -14.08 4.71
CA PRO A 55 2.17 -14.29 3.88
C PRO A 55 3.39 -13.60 4.51
N PRO A 56 4.61 -14.10 4.29
CA PRO A 56 5.80 -13.31 4.55
C PRO A 56 5.77 -12.07 3.65
N GLY A 57 6.30 -10.95 4.11
CA GLY A 57 6.40 -9.71 3.34
C GLY A 57 7.18 -9.91 2.04
N GLY A 58 8.21 -10.73 2.07
CA GLY A 58 8.96 -11.17 0.91
C GLY A 58 9.65 -12.50 1.16
N ILE A 59 9.93 -13.23 0.08
CA ILE A 59 10.64 -14.51 0.10
C ILE A 59 12.07 -14.31 -0.38
N GLU A 60 13.05 -14.76 0.40
CA GLU A 60 14.48 -14.69 0.09
C GLU A 60 14.89 -13.29 -0.38
N VAL A 61 14.60 -12.28 0.46
CA VAL A 61 14.81 -10.88 0.11
C VAL A 61 16.29 -10.51 0.10
N ARG A 62 16.72 -9.78 -0.92
CA ARG A 62 18.07 -9.22 -1.03
C ARG A 62 18.15 -7.87 -0.29
N PRO A 63 19.27 -7.50 0.35
CA PRO A 63 20.57 -8.21 0.34
C PRO A 63 20.71 -9.28 1.41
N GLU A 64 19.74 -9.51 2.30
CA GLU A 64 19.82 -10.48 3.40
C GLU A 64 20.07 -11.90 2.89
N THR A 65 19.49 -12.24 1.73
CA THR A 65 19.72 -13.50 1.03
C THR A 65 20.37 -13.21 -0.34
N PRO A 66 21.71 -13.27 -0.46
CA PRO A 66 22.39 -13.04 -1.74
C PRO A 66 21.89 -13.99 -2.83
N GLY A 67 21.50 -13.44 -3.99
CA GLY A 67 20.90 -14.21 -5.08
C GLY A 67 19.46 -14.66 -4.82
N GLY A 68 18.86 -14.20 -3.75
CA GLY A 68 17.50 -14.53 -3.34
C GLY A 68 16.43 -14.14 -4.36
N LYS A 69 15.25 -14.74 -4.21
CA LYS A 69 14.14 -14.63 -5.16
C LYS A 69 13.41 -13.31 -5.09
N GLN A 70 13.39 -12.70 -3.93
CA GLN A 70 12.80 -11.37 -3.67
C GLN A 70 11.33 -11.24 -4.15
N ILE A 71 10.54 -12.31 -3.99
CA ILE A 71 9.13 -12.34 -4.39
C ILE A 71 8.28 -11.76 -3.26
N ALA A 72 7.42 -10.81 -3.60
CA ALA A 72 6.59 -10.05 -2.65
C ALA A 72 5.40 -10.83 -2.08
N TRP A 73 4.90 -10.35 -0.92
CA TRP A 73 3.62 -10.78 -0.33
C TRP A 73 2.45 -10.65 -1.30
N SER A 74 2.44 -9.59 -2.11
CA SER A 74 1.40 -9.29 -3.10
C SER A 74 1.30 -10.36 -4.19
N ALA A 75 2.41 -11.00 -4.56
CA ALA A 75 2.39 -12.16 -5.46
C ALA A 75 1.74 -13.40 -4.81
N LEU A 76 1.94 -13.58 -3.50
CA LEU A 76 1.41 -14.74 -2.77
C LEU A 76 -0.11 -14.69 -2.55
N VAL A 77 -0.71 -13.50 -2.54
CA VAL A 77 -2.15 -13.32 -2.34
C VAL A 77 -2.96 -13.27 -3.64
N LEU A 78 -2.32 -13.31 -4.82
CA LEU A 78 -2.99 -13.28 -6.12
C LEU A 78 -4.15 -14.28 -6.28
N PRO A 79 -4.05 -15.55 -5.79
CA PRO A 79 -5.16 -16.50 -5.88
C PRO A 79 -6.42 -16.04 -5.15
N PHE A 80 -6.26 -15.20 -4.12
CA PHE A 80 -7.34 -14.64 -3.31
C PHE A 80 -7.84 -13.28 -3.81
N LEU A 81 -7.21 -12.75 -4.88
CA LEU A 81 -7.59 -11.53 -5.61
C LEU A 81 -8.17 -11.85 -6.99
N GLU A 82 -8.66 -13.06 -7.21
CA GLU A 82 -9.15 -13.55 -8.51
C GLU A 82 -8.09 -13.54 -9.62
N GLN A 83 -6.80 -13.48 -9.26
CA GLN A 83 -5.65 -13.46 -10.17
C GLN A 83 -4.93 -14.82 -10.24
N SER A 84 -5.67 -15.93 -10.14
CA SER A 84 -5.11 -17.29 -10.19
C SER A 84 -4.35 -17.59 -11.49
N ALA A 85 -4.79 -17.00 -12.61
CA ALA A 85 -4.11 -17.13 -13.89
C ALA A 85 -2.72 -16.48 -13.89
N ALA A 86 -2.56 -15.32 -13.25
CA ALA A 86 -1.26 -14.69 -13.08
C ALA A 86 -0.39 -15.50 -12.10
N TYR A 87 -0.96 -15.92 -10.98
CA TYR A 87 -0.25 -16.73 -9.98
C TYR A 87 0.33 -18.01 -10.56
N SER A 88 -0.44 -18.76 -11.36
CA SER A 88 0.00 -20.02 -11.97
C SER A 88 1.15 -19.89 -12.98
N ARG A 89 1.44 -18.68 -13.44
CA ARG A 89 2.54 -18.36 -14.36
C ARG A 89 3.82 -17.96 -13.63
N ILE A 90 3.77 -17.73 -12.31
CA ILE A 90 4.96 -17.40 -11.51
C ILE A 90 5.71 -18.70 -11.22
N ASP A 91 6.97 -18.77 -11.62
CA ASP A 91 7.86 -19.83 -11.19
C ASP A 91 8.63 -19.37 -9.93
N PHE A 92 8.19 -19.86 -8.79
CA PHE A 92 8.76 -19.55 -7.48
C PHE A 92 10.15 -20.14 -7.22
N ASN A 93 10.71 -20.89 -8.17
CA ASN A 93 12.10 -21.36 -8.10
C ASN A 93 13.09 -20.28 -8.55
N TYR A 94 12.63 -19.26 -9.28
CA TYR A 94 13.43 -18.18 -9.82
C TYR A 94 13.09 -16.84 -9.15
N ALA A 95 14.03 -15.89 -9.28
CA ALA A 95 13.85 -14.54 -8.79
C ALA A 95 12.72 -13.78 -9.54
N PHE A 96 12.14 -12.77 -8.91
CA PHE A 96 11.07 -11.96 -9.52
C PHE A 96 11.50 -11.33 -10.86
N ASP A 97 12.78 -10.96 -10.99
CA ASP A 97 13.38 -10.31 -12.16
C ASP A 97 13.99 -11.29 -13.18
N HIS A 98 13.91 -12.60 -12.92
CA HIS A 98 14.41 -13.63 -13.83
C HIS A 98 13.58 -13.66 -15.14
N PRO A 99 14.19 -13.92 -16.31
CA PRO A 99 13.48 -13.98 -17.60
C PRO A 99 12.23 -14.86 -17.62
N VAL A 100 12.19 -15.95 -16.88
CA VAL A 100 11.04 -16.86 -16.75
C VAL A 100 9.82 -16.15 -16.15
N ASN A 101 10.02 -15.22 -15.20
CA ASN A 101 8.95 -14.48 -14.54
C ASN A 101 8.63 -13.15 -15.23
N ARG A 102 9.41 -12.72 -16.22
CA ARG A 102 9.30 -11.38 -16.83
C ARG A 102 7.92 -11.10 -17.40
N ASP A 103 7.35 -12.05 -18.14
CA ASP A 103 6.06 -11.84 -18.80
C ASP A 103 4.91 -11.72 -17.80
N VAL A 104 4.90 -12.54 -16.75
CA VAL A 104 3.89 -12.44 -15.70
C VAL A 104 4.13 -11.21 -14.83
N ALA A 105 5.36 -10.88 -14.53
CA ALA A 105 5.73 -9.67 -13.79
C ALA A 105 5.28 -8.38 -14.51
N ALA A 106 5.26 -8.38 -15.84
CA ALA A 106 4.78 -7.26 -16.64
C ALA A 106 3.24 -7.14 -16.69
N THR A 107 2.48 -8.08 -16.11
CA THR A 107 1.02 -8.01 -16.10
C THR A 107 0.55 -6.95 -15.09
N PRO A 108 -0.20 -5.90 -15.47
CA PRO A 108 -0.79 -4.96 -14.52
C PRO A 108 -1.89 -5.65 -13.70
N ILE A 109 -1.94 -5.37 -12.41
CA ILE A 109 -2.99 -5.82 -11.49
C ILE A 109 -3.75 -4.57 -11.03
N GLU A 110 -4.97 -4.38 -11.50
CA GLU A 110 -5.74 -3.15 -11.25
C GLU A 110 -5.95 -2.86 -9.76
N THR A 111 -6.15 -3.90 -8.95
CA THR A 111 -6.31 -3.78 -7.50
C THR A 111 -5.08 -3.17 -6.80
N TYR A 112 -3.91 -3.23 -7.44
CA TYR A 112 -2.69 -2.63 -6.91
C TYR A 112 -2.41 -1.21 -7.39
N LEU A 113 -3.35 -0.60 -8.13
CA LEU A 113 -3.16 0.73 -8.70
C LEU A 113 -4.13 1.74 -8.08
N CYS A 114 -3.60 2.85 -7.60
CA CYS A 114 -4.41 3.97 -7.14
C CYS A 114 -4.73 4.90 -8.33
N PRO A 115 -6.00 5.21 -8.62
CA PRO A 115 -6.38 6.07 -9.74
C PRO A 115 -5.98 7.54 -9.56
N SER A 116 -5.54 7.96 -8.37
CA SER A 116 -5.00 9.31 -8.13
C SER A 116 -3.52 9.41 -8.47
N THR A 117 -2.82 8.27 -8.67
CA THR A 117 -1.43 8.28 -9.11
C THR A 117 -1.35 8.52 -10.60
N PRO A 118 -0.79 9.68 -11.08
CA PRO A 118 -0.62 9.93 -12.50
C PRO A 118 0.34 8.93 -13.10
N ARG A 119 -0.10 8.21 -14.12
CA ARG A 119 0.73 7.24 -14.83
C ARG A 119 0.58 7.43 -16.33
N PHE A 120 1.69 7.43 -17.04
CA PHE A 120 1.72 7.27 -18.49
C PHE A 120 1.72 5.80 -18.87
N GLU A 121 2.26 4.93 -18.00
CA GLU A 121 2.36 3.49 -18.19
C GLU A 121 1.94 2.77 -16.90
N LEU A 122 1.30 1.62 -17.05
CA LEU A 122 0.94 0.74 -15.91
C LEU A 122 2.12 -0.12 -15.44
N LEU A 123 3.30 0.13 -16.01
CA LEU A 123 4.53 -0.59 -15.71
C LEU A 123 5.54 0.32 -15.01
N MET A 124 6.23 -0.25 -14.05
CA MET A 124 7.39 0.33 -13.38
C MET A 124 8.62 -0.50 -13.74
N ARG A 125 9.56 0.10 -14.49
CA ARG A 125 10.76 -0.61 -15.00
C ARG A 125 10.43 -1.91 -15.74
N GLY A 126 9.36 -1.90 -16.56
CA GLY A 126 8.92 -3.03 -17.35
C GLY A 126 8.14 -4.10 -16.59
N MET A 127 7.77 -3.86 -15.34
CA MET A 127 6.93 -4.74 -14.51
C MET A 127 5.69 -4.01 -14.03
N GLY A 128 4.62 -4.75 -13.74
CA GLY A 128 3.37 -4.20 -13.25
C GLY A 128 3.57 -3.39 -11.97
N ALA A 129 3.10 -2.14 -12.00
CA ALA A 129 3.27 -1.22 -10.87
C ALA A 129 2.34 -1.56 -9.70
N THR A 130 2.72 -1.11 -8.50
CA THR A 130 1.85 -1.06 -7.32
C THR A 130 1.98 0.29 -6.63
N ASP A 131 0.85 0.77 -6.08
CA ASP A 131 0.77 1.95 -5.22
C ASP A 131 0.53 1.56 -3.75
N TYR A 132 0.66 0.28 -3.42
CA TYR A 132 0.43 -0.24 -2.07
C TYR A 132 1.65 -1.02 -1.60
N GLY A 133 2.15 -0.65 -0.42
CA GLY A 133 3.28 -1.29 0.23
C GLY A 133 2.89 -1.94 1.55
N GLY A 134 3.57 -3.02 1.89
CA GLY A 134 3.41 -3.72 3.16
C GLY A 134 4.23 -3.09 4.29
N ILE A 135 3.72 -3.14 5.51
CA ILE A 135 4.39 -2.56 6.68
C ILE A 135 5.42 -3.56 7.24
N TYR A 136 6.70 -3.22 7.08
CA TYR A 136 7.82 -3.96 7.63
C TYR A 136 8.12 -3.58 9.08
N GLY A 137 7.78 -2.34 9.46
CA GLY A 137 7.94 -1.76 10.77
C GLY A 137 8.07 -0.24 10.75
N GLU A 138 8.81 0.31 11.72
CA GLU A 138 9.05 1.74 11.84
C GLU A 138 10.48 2.06 12.27
N ARG A 139 10.99 3.21 11.84
CA ARG A 139 12.28 3.80 12.24
C ARG A 139 12.13 5.19 12.83
N ILE A 140 10.91 5.54 13.29
CA ILE A 140 10.62 6.84 13.90
C ILE A 140 11.16 6.88 15.32
N VAL A 141 10.81 5.88 16.12
CA VAL A 141 11.19 5.79 17.55
C VAL A 141 12.13 4.62 17.86
N SER A 142 12.36 3.73 16.88
CA SER A 142 13.21 2.55 17.06
C SER A 142 14.13 2.32 15.85
N MET A 143 15.07 1.39 15.99
CA MET A 143 15.91 0.95 14.87
C MET A 143 15.25 -0.15 14.02
N ASN A 144 14.03 -0.57 14.36
CA ASN A 144 13.32 -1.71 13.77
C ASN A 144 14.17 -2.99 13.63
N TYR A 145 15.01 -3.26 14.60
CA TYR A 145 15.83 -4.45 14.62
C TYR A 145 15.69 -5.21 15.96
N PRO A 146 15.06 -6.42 15.93
CA PRO A 146 14.47 -7.12 14.81
C PRO A 146 13.19 -6.44 14.29
N PRO A 147 12.77 -6.67 13.02
CA PRO A 147 11.62 -5.98 12.44
C PRO A 147 10.32 -6.31 13.17
N ARG A 148 9.52 -5.26 13.44
CA ARG A 148 8.30 -5.33 14.27
C ARG A 148 7.00 -5.13 13.50
N GLY A 149 7.05 -4.93 12.19
CA GLY A 149 5.84 -4.85 11.35
C GLY A 149 5.13 -6.20 11.17
N VAL A 150 4.09 -6.21 10.36
CA VAL A 150 3.25 -7.39 10.10
C VAL A 150 3.74 -8.19 8.89
N LEU A 151 4.18 -7.50 7.85
CA LEU A 151 4.70 -8.11 6.62
C LEU A 151 6.22 -7.99 6.61
N ILE A 152 6.92 -8.98 7.14
CA ILE A 152 8.38 -8.97 7.27
C ILE A 152 9.03 -10.04 6.40
N HIS A 153 10.31 -9.85 6.07
CA HIS A 153 11.07 -10.76 5.22
C HIS A 153 11.12 -12.18 5.81
N ASP A 154 10.94 -13.17 4.97
CA ASP A 154 11.13 -14.59 5.25
C ASP A 154 10.41 -15.15 6.49
N ARG A 155 9.52 -14.37 7.08
CA ARG A 155 8.78 -14.74 8.27
C ARG A 155 7.30 -14.41 8.14
N ALA A 156 6.47 -15.42 8.31
CA ALA A 156 5.01 -15.31 8.32
C ALA A 156 4.49 -15.05 9.75
N ILE A 157 3.69 -14.01 9.93
CA ILE A 157 3.09 -13.59 11.19
C ILE A 157 1.67 -14.19 11.30
N ARG A 158 1.26 -14.56 12.51
CA ARG A 158 -0.12 -14.99 12.80
C ARG A 158 -0.87 -13.86 13.48
N PHE A 159 -2.18 -13.79 13.34
CA PHE A 159 -2.97 -12.76 14.04
C PHE A 159 -2.76 -12.77 15.57
N ARG A 160 -2.55 -13.92 16.18
CA ARG A 160 -2.23 -14.02 17.62
C ARG A 160 -0.87 -13.40 18.01
N ASP A 161 0.02 -13.20 17.03
CA ASP A 161 1.35 -12.61 17.26
C ASP A 161 1.29 -11.06 17.17
N ILE A 162 0.10 -10.50 16.87
CA ILE A 162 -0.20 -9.06 16.85
C ILE A 162 -0.81 -8.69 18.21
N THR A 163 0.05 -8.40 19.17
CA THR A 163 -0.37 -8.19 20.57
C THR A 163 -0.89 -6.79 20.85
N ASP A 164 -0.57 -5.81 19.99
CA ASP A 164 -1.06 -4.42 20.09
C ASP A 164 -2.52 -4.28 19.66
N GLY A 165 -3.09 -5.36 19.07
CA GLY A 165 -4.47 -5.45 18.62
C GLY A 165 -4.62 -5.29 17.11
N LEU A 166 -5.50 -6.11 16.54
CA LEU A 166 -5.71 -6.13 15.08
C LEU A 166 -6.27 -4.79 14.56
N THR A 167 -7.07 -4.10 15.37
CA THR A 167 -7.68 -2.81 15.03
C THR A 167 -6.70 -1.63 15.09
N ARG A 168 -5.50 -1.85 15.65
CA ARG A 168 -4.47 -0.81 15.87
C ARG A 168 -3.19 -1.05 15.07
N THR A 169 -3.08 -2.16 14.37
CA THR A 169 -1.86 -2.52 13.65
C THR A 169 -2.09 -2.44 12.14
N LEU A 170 -1.31 -1.59 11.49
CA LEU A 170 -1.33 -1.37 10.05
C LEU A 170 -0.62 -2.53 9.33
N MET A 171 -1.23 -3.07 8.27
CA MET A 171 -0.62 -4.13 7.45
C MET A 171 -0.12 -3.63 6.11
N VAL A 172 -0.93 -2.79 5.44
CA VAL A 172 -0.65 -2.28 4.09
C VAL A 172 -1.10 -0.82 4.04
N SER A 173 -0.36 0.02 3.37
CA SER A 173 -0.75 1.40 3.11
C SER A 173 -0.41 1.83 1.69
N GLU A 174 -0.89 3.01 1.30
CA GLU A 174 -0.51 3.64 0.05
C GLU A 174 0.98 4.02 0.08
N ASP A 175 1.67 3.72 -1.02
CA ASP A 175 3.04 4.12 -1.32
C ASP A 175 3.12 4.50 -2.80
N ALA A 176 2.43 5.58 -3.11
CA ALA A 176 2.27 6.06 -4.48
C ALA A 176 3.60 6.54 -5.06
N SER A 177 3.88 6.13 -6.29
CA SER A 177 5.03 6.60 -7.06
C SER A 177 6.41 6.19 -6.54
N PHE A 178 6.49 5.18 -5.68
CA PHE A 178 7.79 4.62 -5.30
C PHE A 178 8.49 4.00 -6.52
N ARG A 179 9.78 4.32 -6.70
CA ARG A 179 10.53 3.94 -7.90
C ARG A 179 10.75 2.43 -8.09
N ASP A 180 10.60 1.64 -7.04
CA ASP A 180 10.67 0.17 -7.05
C ASP A 180 9.30 -0.47 -6.69
N GLY A 181 8.22 0.30 -6.81
CA GLY A 181 6.84 -0.12 -6.59
C GLY A 181 6.34 -1.06 -7.71
N GLN A 182 6.83 -2.30 -7.70
CA GLN A 182 6.39 -3.39 -8.57
C GLN A 182 5.67 -4.43 -7.72
N TRP A 183 4.49 -4.89 -8.15
CA TRP A 183 3.70 -5.79 -7.32
C TRP A 183 4.39 -7.13 -7.00
N ILE A 184 5.27 -7.60 -7.85
CA ILE A 184 6.00 -8.87 -7.65
C ILE A 184 7.28 -8.73 -6.81
N ASN A 185 7.79 -7.51 -6.67
CA ASN A 185 9.07 -7.23 -6.02
C ASN A 185 8.89 -6.96 -4.52
N ALA A 186 9.56 -7.71 -3.66
CA ALA A 186 9.47 -7.57 -2.21
C ALA A 186 10.04 -6.26 -1.64
N TRP A 187 10.55 -5.37 -2.49
CA TRP A 187 10.85 -4.00 -2.08
C TRP A 187 9.60 -3.10 -1.98
N ASN A 188 8.41 -3.62 -2.26
CA ASN A 188 7.15 -2.97 -1.93
C ASN A 188 6.77 -3.11 -0.43
N LEU A 189 7.76 -3.22 0.42
CA LEU A 189 7.67 -3.17 1.88
C LEU A 189 8.37 -1.92 2.38
N PHE A 190 7.90 -1.34 3.44
CA PHE A 190 8.57 -0.17 4.00
C PHE A 190 8.60 -0.13 5.53
N ASP A 191 9.63 0.53 5.99
CA ASP A 191 9.95 0.87 7.36
C ASP A 191 9.60 2.33 7.58
N GLN A 192 8.44 2.63 8.14
CA GLN A 192 7.98 4.02 8.30
C GLN A 192 9.00 4.85 9.08
N ALA A 193 9.52 5.91 8.46
CA ALA A 193 10.56 6.75 9.06
C ALA A 193 10.20 8.24 9.11
N PHE A 194 9.29 8.69 8.24
CA PHE A 194 8.90 10.10 8.09
C PHE A 194 7.40 10.28 8.33
N PRO A 195 6.91 11.51 8.58
CA PRO A 195 5.49 11.78 8.55
C PRO A 195 4.87 11.40 7.19
N ILE A 196 3.58 11.04 7.18
CA ILE A 196 2.84 10.71 5.96
C ILE A 196 3.05 11.80 4.90
N ASN A 197 3.35 11.42 3.66
CA ASN A 197 3.64 12.32 2.52
C ASN A 197 4.90 13.18 2.65
N ARG A 198 5.78 12.94 3.62
CA ARG A 198 6.97 13.78 3.86
C ARG A 198 8.30 13.07 3.59
N ALA A 199 8.28 11.79 3.26
CA ALA A 199 9.49 11.06 2.95
C ALA A 199 10.19 11.61 1.69
N PRO A 200 11.53 11.64 1.65
CA PRO A 200 12.28 11.92 0.43
C PRO A 200 11.92 10.94 -0.71
N ALA A 201 12.12 11.36 -1.95
CA ALA A 201 11.72 10.56 -3.13
C ALA A 201 12.41 9.18 -3.25
N PHE A 202 13.54 8.98 -2.56
CA PHE A 202 14.28 7.72 -2.56
C PHE A 202 13.92 6.79 -1.38
N GLU A 203 13.16 7.29 -0.41
CA GLU A 203 12.67 6.50 0.73
C GLU A 203 11.31 5.90 0.40
N ASN A 204 11.11 4.69 0.91
CA ASN A 204 9.88 3.94 0.79
C ASN A 204 9.10 4.08 2.10
N ASP A 205 8.04 4.85 2.10
CA ASP A 205 7.22 5.25 3.25
C ASP A 205 5.76 5.47 2.82
N ILE A 206 4.87 5.66 3.77
CA ILE A 206 3.45 5.99 3.50
C ILE A 206 3.39 7.28 2.69
N ARG A 207 2.95 7.14 1.44
CA ARG A 207 2.82 8.22 0.48
C ARG A 207 1.56 8.07 -0.35
N SER A 208 0.80 9.14 -0.44
CA SER A 208 -0.41 9.19 -1.24
C SER A 208 -0.50 10.51 -2.01
N LEU A 209 -1.22 10.50 -3.11
CA LEU A 209 -1.58 11.71 -3.85
C LEU A 209 -2.99 12.20 -3.51
N HIS A 210 -3.65 11.57 -2.56
CA HIS A 210 -4.87 12.09 -1.97
C HIS A 210 -4.54 13.30 -1.08
N PRO A 211 -5.30 14.39 -1.17
CA PRO A 211 -5.08 15.56 -0.32
C PRO A 211 -5.17 15.19 1.17
N GLN A 212 -4.22 15.70 1.97
CA GLN A 212 -4.21 15.68 3.42
C GLN A 212 -3.94 14.31 4.09
N GLY A 213 -3.60 13.26 3.35
CA GLY A 213 -3.30 11.99 4.00
C GLY A 213 -3.22 10.79 3.05
N ALA A 214 -3.25 9.60 3.63
CA ALA A 214 -3.16 8.33 2.92
C ALA A 214 -4.13 7.30 3.50
N ASN A 215 -4.57 6.34 2.69
CA ASN A 215 -5.36 5.22 3.15
C ASN A 215 -4.46 4.11 3.69
N GLY A 216 -4.86 3.49 4.81
CA GLY A 216 -4.19 2.36 5.41
C GLY A 216 -5.15 1.22 5.73
N LEU A 217 -4.69 -0.01 5.50
CA LEU A 217 -5.38 -1.25 5.81
C LEU A 217 -4.86 -1.81 7.14
N PHE A 218 -5.73 -1.96 8.12
CA PHE A 218 -5.41 -2.51 9.42
C PHE A 218 -5.58 -4.04 9.46
N ALA A 219 -5.00 -4.66 10.48
CA ALA A 219 -4.98 -6.12 10.60
C ALA A 219 -6.36 -6.74 10.84
N ASP A 220 -7.35 -5.99 11.28
CA ASP A 220 -8.75 -6.40 11.37
C ASP A 220 -9.51 -6.36 10.02
N GLY A 221 -8.87 -5.87 8.95
CA GLY A 221 -9.47 -5.67 7.64
C GLY A 221 -10.12 -4.30 7.43
N SER A 222 -10.14 -3.43 8.44
CA SER A 222 -10.65 -2.07 8.30
C SER A 222 -9.69 -1.20 7.48
N VAL A 223 -10.26 -0.28 6.69
CA VAL A 223 -9.49 0.72 5.94
C VAL A 223 -9.80 2.09 6.50
N VAL A 224 -8.75 2.81 6.90
CA VAL A 224 -8.85 4.13 7.54
C VAL A 224 -8.04 5.15 6.73
N PHE A 225 -8.59 6.35 6.56
CA PHE A 225 -7.83 7.47 6.01
C PHE A 225 -7.04 8.15 7.13
N MET A 226 -5.73 8.06 7.06
CA MET A 226 -4.79 8.63 8.03
C MET A 226 -4.39 10.04 7.59
N ASN A 227 -4.59 11.02 8.47
CA ASN A 227 -4.23 12.40 8.18
C ASN A 227 -2.70 12.60 8.22
N GLU A 228 -2.16 13.41 7.31
CA GLU A 228 -0.72 13.73 7.26
C GLU A 228 -0.21 14.53 8.46
N SER A 229 -1.12 15.08 9.28
CA SER A 229 -0.80 15.74 10.55
C SER A 229 -0.78 14.78 11.74
N MET A 230 -0.95 13.46 11.52
CA MET A 230 -0.87 12.45 12.58
C MET A 230 0.46 12.57 13.34
N GLU A 231 0.39 12.50 14.66
CA GLU A 231 1.60 12.52 15.52
C GLU A 231 2.52 11.35 15.20
N LEU A 232 3.82 11.62 15.17
CA LEU A 232 4.83 10.61 14.77
C LEU A 232 4.84 9.39 15.70
N GLU A 233 4.64 9.58 16.99
CA GLU A 233 4.60 8.47 17.95
C GLU A 233 3.39 7.57 17.73
N LEU A 234 2.23 8.17 17.40
CA LEU A 234 1.03 7.41 17.02
C LEU A 234 1.26 6.67 15.70
N LEU A 235 1.86 7.32 14.69
CA LEU A 235 2.21 6.70 13.42
C LEU A 235 3.18 5.52 13.62
N ALA A 236 4.21 5.69 14.47
CA ALA A 236 5.14 4.62 14.82
C ALA A 236 4.42 3.42 15.46
N SER A 237 3.54 3.69 16.43
CA SER A 237 2.83 2.65 17.18
C SER A 237 1.93 1.78 16.29
N ILE A 238 1.24 2.36 15.31
CA ILE A 238 0.40 1.58 14.39
C ILE A 238 1.21 0.75 13.38
N CYS A 239 2.48 1.06 13.16
CA CYS A 239 3.37 0.31 12.28
C CYS A 239 4.04 -0.90 12.95
N THR A 240 3.81 -1.12 14.25
CA THR A 240 4.32 -2.27 15.00
C THR A 240 3.21 -3.24 15.37
N ARG A 241 3.54 -4.54 15.48
CA ARG A 241 2.61 -5.59 15.91
C ARG A 241 2.67 -5.92 17.41
N ASN A 242 3.74 -5.48 18.08
CA ASN A 242 4.05 -5.86 19.47
C ASN A 242 4.92 -4.80 20.18
N GLY A 243 4.62 -3.53 19.95
CA GLY A 243 5.29 -2.40 20.59
C GLY A 243 4.90 -2.26 22.06
N ASN A 244 3.70 -2.72 22.44
CA ASN A 244 3.08 -2.58 23.77
C ASN A 244 2.91 -1.12 24.20
N GLU A 245 2.79 -0.17 23.26
CA GLU A 245 2.56 1.23 23.55
C GLU A 245 1.13 1.43 24.11
N GLN A 246 1.00 2.15 25.22
CA GLN A 246 -0.30 2.62 25.73
C GLN A 246 -0.72 3.87 24.95
N MET A 247 -1.38 3.68 23.83
CA MET A 247 -1.82 4.78 22.97
C MET A 247 -3.33 5.02 23.07
N PRO A 248 -3.78 6.28 22.91
CA PRO A 248 -5.22 6.59 22.83
C PRO A 248 -5.86 5.87 21.65
N ASP A 249 -7.18 5.67 21.72
CA ASP A 249 -7.94 5.09 20.63
C ASP A 249 -7.86 5.99 19.39
N LEU A 250 -7.64 5.38 18.23
CA LEU A 250 -7.74 6.08 16.95
C LEU A 250 -9.18 6.57 16.78
N GLU A 251 -9.37 7.88 16.68
CA GLU A 251 -10.66 8.44 16.24
C GLU A 251 -10.91 7.97 14.80
N ARG A 252 -11.99 7.18 14.60
CA ARG A 252 -12.36 6.55 13.32
C ARG A 252 -13.45 7.37 12.61
#